data_d1577e8ee7db0d8160289f18def695e8
#
_entry.id   d1577e8ee7db0d8160289f18def695e8
#
_cell.length_a   1.000
_cell.length_b   1.000
_cell.length_c   1.000
_cell.angle_alpha   90.00
_cell.angle_beta   90.00
_cell.angle_gamma   90.00
#
_symmetry.space_group_name_H-M   'P 1'
#
loop_
_entity.id
_entity.type
_entity.pdbx_description
1 polymer ?
#
loop_
_entity_poly.entity_id
_entity_poly.type
_entity_poly.pdbx_seq_one_letter_code
_entity_poly.pdbx_strand_id
1 'polypeptide(L)'
;MMPSTGILMAGRVVVEEAPDVLNPEALRQRLNTNDCGAVVSFVGLTRETEGAADVLRLEFDAWQDRLTPVLERLALEAIKRFGVLSVAMAHRTGSVGPQEPIVAIHVGSPHRKEAFQACEWLIDELKKQAPIWKKEVTTDGETWNCLLYTSPSPRD
;
A
#
# COMPACT_ATOMS: atom_id res chain seq x y z
N MET A 1 29.56 12.75 14.18
CA MET A 1 29.07 12.90 12.79
C MET A 1 27.58 12.82 12.74
N MET A 2 26.97 13.75 12.07
CA MET A 2 25.53 13.75 11.90
C MET A 2 25.13 12.70 10.86
N PRO A 3 24.19 11.80 11.17
CA PRO A 3 23.74 10.87 10.14
C PRO A 3 23.04 11.63 9.02
N SER A 4 23.15 11.10 7.82
CA SER A 4 22.44 11.67 6.69
C SER A 4 20.93 11.50 6.88
N THR A 5 20.15 12.32 6.19
CA THR A 5 18.69 12.18 6.20
C THR A 5 18.27 10.77 5.83
N GLY A 6 18.96 10.16 4.85
CA GLY A 6 18.65 8.79 4.45
C GLY A 6 18.83 7.78 5.58
N ILE A 7 19.86 7.93 6.39
CA ILE A 7 20.08 7.04 7.54
C ILE A 7 18.99 7.25 8.59
N LEU A 8 18.62 8.50 8.88
CA LEU A 8 17.55 8.79 9.83
C LEU A 8 16.22 8.23 9.36
N MET A 9 15.94 8.29 8.06
CA MET A 9 14.69 7.82 7.50
C MET A 9 14.65 6.31 7.27
N ALA A 10 15.81 5.65 7.20
CA ALA A 10 15.86 4.22 6.89
C ALA A 10 15.10 3.35 7.90
N GLY A 11 15.09 3.75 9.18
CA GLY A 11 14.33 3.04 10.20
C GLY A 11 12.86 3.46 10.29
N ARG A 12 12.48 4.50 9.53
CA ARG A 12 11.13 5.06 9.58
C ARG A 12 10.30 4.69 8.35
N VAL A 13 10.93 4.18 7.31
CA VAL A 13 10.25 3.77 6.08
C VAL A 13 10.56 2.31 5.81
N VAL A 14 9.51 1.52 5.70
CA VAL A 14 9.60 0.11 5.31
C VAL A 14 8.69 -0.08 4.12
N VAL A 15 9.23 -0.53 2.99
CA VAL A 15 8.43 -0.81 1.80
C VAL A 15 8.76 -2.19 1.27
N GLU A 16 7.76 -2.85 0.71
CA GLU A 16 7.89 -4.23 0.30
C GLU A 16 6.99 -4.55 -0.89
N GLU A 17 7.52 -5.27 -1.85
CA GLU A 17 6.72 -5.95 -2.86
C GLU A 17 6.54 -7.39 -2.37
N ALA A 18 5.29 -7.87 -2.33
CA ALA A 18 4.97 -9.20 -1.81
C ALA A 18 4.48 -10.10 -2.94
N PRO A 19 5.38 -10.93 -3.54
CA PRO A 19 4.99 -11.75 -4.69
C PRO A 19 4.12 -12.96 -4.33
N ASP A 20 4.21 -13.45 -3.11
CA ASP A 20 3.50 -14.67 -2.72
C ASP A 20 2.40 -14.42 -1.71
N VAL A 21 2.73 -13.76 -0.62
CA VAL A 21 1.80 -13.50 0.47
C VAL A 21 2.12 -12.14 1.08
N LEU A 22 1.09 -11.40 1.45
CA LEU A 22 1.25 -10.17 2.21
C LEU A 22 0.67 -10.41 3.60
N ASN A 23 1.50 -10.24 4.63
CA ASN A 23 1.09 -10.36 6.01
C ASN A 23 1.06 -8.98 6.65
N PRO A 24 -0.12 -8.35 6.77
CA PRO A 24 -0.22 -6.99 7.31
C PRO A 24 0.30 -6.88 8.74
N GLU A 25 0.07 -7.91 9.56
CA GLU A 25 0.52 -7.87 10.96
C GLU A 25 2.04 -7.96 11.07
N ALA A 26 2.67 -8.81 10.28
CA ALA A 26 4.13 -8.89 10.27
C ALA A 26 4.74 -7.57 9.81
N LEU A 27 4.11 -6.92 8.82
CA LEU A 27 4.55 -5.60 8.36
C LEU A 27 4.41 -4.56 9.46
N ARG A 28 3.28 -4.58 10.18
CA ARG A 28 3.06 -3.63 11.28
C ARG A 28 4.14 -3.75 12.35
N GLN A 29 4.58 -4.96 12.64
CA GLN A 29 5.62 -5.17 13.64
C GLN A 29 6.97 -4.57 13.22
N ARG A 30 7.16 -4.33 11.94
CA ARG A 30 8.38 -3.67 11.43
C ARG A 30 8.29 -2.15 11.45
N LEU A 31 7.11 -1.60 11.74
CA LEU A 31 6.93 -0.15 11.84
C LEU A 31 7.66 0.38 13.06
N ASN A 32 8.43 1.44 12.87
CA ASN A 32 9.08 2.11 13.98
C ASN A 32 8.07 2.97 14.73
N THR A 33 7.75 2.58 15.96
CA THR A 33 6.75 3.28 16.76
C THR A 33 7.36 4.20 17.84
N ASN A 34 8.66 4.44 17.77
CA ASN A 34 9.31 5.36 18.72
C ASN A 34 8.68 6.75 18.62
N ASP A 35 8.32 7.30 19.76
CA ASP A 35 7.67 8.60 19.89
C ASP A 35 6.27 8.69 19.27
N CYS A 36 5.68 7.56 18.88
CA CYS A 36 4.34 7.55 18.35
C CYS A 36 3.31 7.42 19.46
N GLY A 37 2.24 8.22 19.35
CA GLY A 37 1.06 8.10 20.18
C GLY A 37 -0.09 7.42 19.45
N ALA A 38 0.05 7.22 18.13
CA ALA A 38 -0.99 6.61 17.32
C ALA A 38 -0.40 5.81 16.17
N VAL A 39 -1.06 4.71 15.84
CA VAL A 39 -0.78 3.95 14.62
C VAL A 39 -2.11 3.78 13.89
N VAL A 40 -2.13 4.15 12.62
CA VAL A 40 -3.30 3.94 11.76
C VAL A 40 -2.90 2.96 10.67
N SER A 41 -3.75 1.98 10.45
CA SER A 41 -3.50 0.91 9.48
C SER A 41 -4.63 0.82 8.47
N PHE A 42 -4.26 0.61 7.22
CA PHE A 42 -5.19 0.28 6.16
C PHE A 42 -4.78 -1.05 5.54
N VAL A 43 -5.74 -1.95 5.38
CA VAL A 43 -5.52 -3.21 4.68
C VAL A 43 -6.58 -3.33 3.59
N GLY A 44 -6.13 -3.44 2.33
CA GLY A 44 -7.02 -3.68 1.22
C GLY A 44 -7.11 -5.16 0.93
N LEU A 45 -8.33 -5.65 0.76
CA LEU A 45 -8.60 -7.07 0.51
C LEU A 45 -9.19 -7.27 -0.88
N THR A 46 -8.96 -8.46 -1.43
CA THR A 46 -9.65 -8.87 -2.65
C THR A 46 -11.11 -9.17 -2.30
N ARG A 47 -12.04 -8.51 -3.00
CA ARG A 47 -13.47 -8.77 -2.80
C ARG A 47 -13.84 -10.14 -3.35
N GLU A 48 -14.86 -10.77 -2.77
CA GLU A 48 -15.34 -12.06 -3.22
C GLU A 48 -16.25 -11.96 -4.45
N THR A 49 -16.87 -10.80 -4.65
CA THR A 49 -17.80 -10.60 -5.76
C THR A 49 -17.55 -9.27 -6.45
N GLU A 50 -17.87 -9.22 -7.74
CA GLU A 50 -17.90 -7.99 -8.52
C GLU A 50 -19.23 -7.97 -9.24
N GLY A 51 -20.18 -7.14 -8.74
CA GLY A 51 -21.56 -7.21 -9.20
C GLY A 51 -22.17 -8.56 -8.87
N ALA A 52 -22.71 -9.26 -9.90
CA ALA A 52 -23.29 -10.59 -9.74
C ALA A 52 -22.28 -11.72 -9.94
N ALA A 53 -21.04 -11.38 -10.38
CA ALA A 53 -20.02 -12.39 -10.66
C ALA A 53 -19.19 -12.67 -9.42
N ASP A 54 -18.72 -13.91 -9.29
CA ASP A 54 -17.76 -14.27 -8.26
C ASP A 54 -16.35 -13.93 -8.73
N VAL A 55 -15.56 -13.34 -7.85
CA VAL A 55 -14.15 -13.07 -8.13
C VAL A 55 -13.37 -14.35 -7.84
N LEU A 56 -12.69 -14.87 -8.86
CA LEU A 56 -11.86 -16.06 -8.71
C LEU A 56 -10.47 -15.70 -8.20
N ARG A 57 -9.90 -14.62 -8.75
CA ARG A 57 -8.61 -14.10 -8.32
C ARG A 57 -8.34 -12.74 -8.96
N LEU A 58 -7.40 -12.02 -8.39
CA LEU A 58 -6.75 -10.88 -9.03
C LEU A 58 -5.34 -11.28 -9.38
N GLU A 59 -4.81 -10.73 -10.46
CA GLU A 59 -3.41 -10.92 -10.82
C GLU A 59 -2.79 -9.54 -10.98
N PHE A 60 -1.68 -9.32 -10.29
CA PHE A 60 -0.97 -8.05 -10.32
C PHE A 60 0.40 -8.23 -10.95
N ASP A 61 0.71 -7.37 -11.91
CA ASP A 61 2.00 -7.37 -12.57
C ASP A 61 2.63 -5.99 -12.41
N ALA A 62 3.76 -5.93 -11.76
CA ALA A 62 4.47 -4.68 -11.55
C ALA A 62 5.49 -4.47 -12.67
N TRP A 63 5.71 -3.19 -13.03
CA TRP A 63 6.70 -2.84 -14.03
C TRP A 63 8.10 -2.98 -13.44
N GLN A 64 8.73 -4.14 -13.66
CA GLN A 64 10.09 -4.42 -13.23
C GLN A 64 10.34 -3.85 -11.81
N ASP A 65 11.45 -3.29 -11.51
CA ASP A 65 11.80 -2.85 -10.17
C ASP A 65 11.28 -1.45 -9.83
N ARG A 66 10.16 -1.03 -10.40
CA ARG A 66 9.64 0.33 -10.20
C ARG A 66 8.69 0.48 -9.02
N LEU A 67 8.13 -0.62 -8.52
CA LEU A 67 7.12 -0.55 -7.46
C LEU A 67 7.71 -0.05 -6.14
N THR A 68 8.77 -0.69 -5.65
CA THR A 68 9.33 -0.31 -4.35
C THR A 68 9.87 1.12 -4.32
N PRO A 69 10.53 1.64 -5.39
CA PRO A 69 10.90 3.06 -5.39
C PRO A 69 9.71 4.01 -5.29
N VAL A 70 8.58 3.68 -5.92
CA VAL A 70 7.38 4.50 -5.82
C VAL A 70 6.82 4.46 -4.41
N LEU A 71 6.74 3.26 -3.80
CA LEU A 71 6.27 3.14 -2.42
C LEU A 71 7.16 3.94 -1.46
N GLU A 72 8.46 3.86 -1.63
CA GLU A 72 9.40 4.59 -0.79
C GLU A 72 9.23 6.10 -0.95
N ARG A 73 9.11 6.58 -2.17
CA ARG A 73 8.91 8.01 -2.43
C ARG A 73 7.62 8.51 -1.79
N LEU A 74 6.54 7.75 -1.90
CA LEU A 74 5.27 8.13 -1.30
C LEU A 74 5.37 8.16 0.22
N ALA A 75 6.03 7.16 0.81
CA ALA A 75 6.21 7.12 2.26
C ALA A 75 6.99 8.32 2.77
N LEU A 76 8.09 8.67 2.11
CA LEU A 76 8.90 9.83 2.46
C LEU A 76 8.10 11.13 2.32
N GLU A 77 7.31 11.24 1.27
CA GLU A 77 6.49 12.42 1.06
C GLU A 77 5.40 12.56 2.12
N ALA A 78 4.80 11.44 2.55
CA ALA A 78 3.82 11.47 3.63
C ALA A 78 4.43 11.98 4.93
N ILE A 79 5.63 11.52 5.26
CA ILE A 79 6.34 12.00 6.46
C ILE A 79 6.55 13.51 6.38
N LYS A 80 7.02 13.99 5.23
CA LYS A 80 7.29 15.41 5.02
C LYS A 80 6.00 16.24 5.05
N ARG A 81 4.95 15.75 4.40
CA ARG A 81 3.71 16.52 4.20
C ARG A 81 2.86 16.58 5.45
N PHE A 82 2.76 15.49 6.19
CA PHE A 82 1.83 15.40 7.33
C PHE A 82 2.52 15.43 8.68
N GLY A 83 3.84 15.32 8.71
CA GLY A 83 4.57 15.30 9.98
C GLY A 83 4.44 14.00 10.74
N VAL A 84 4.04 12.92 10.07
CA VAL A 84 4.04 11.59 10.68
C VAL A 84 5.47 11.10 10.85
N LEU A 85 5.69 10.11 11.71
CA LEU A 85 7.04 9.68 12.08
C LEU A 85 7.53 8.48 11.31
N SER A 86 6.62 7.58 10.94
CA SER A 86 7.03 6.33 10.28
C SER A 86 5.92 5.81 9.38
N VAL A 87 6.33 5.09 8.33
CA VAL A 87 5.40 4.51 7.36
C VAL A 87 5.91 3.14 6.95
N ALA A 88 5.02 2.15 6.94
CA ALA A 88 5.29 0.84 6.38
C ALA A 88 4.24 0.55 5.31
N MET A 89 4.69 0.16 4.12
CA MET A 89 3.81 -0.11 3.00
C MET A 89 4.23 -1.38 2.29
N ALA A 90 3.24 -2.19 1.92
CA ALA A 90 3.48 -3.37 1.09
C ALA A 90 2.36 -3.52 0.09
N HIS A 91 2.67 -4.03 -1.09
CA HIS A 91 1.69 -4.34 -2.12
C HIS A 91 1.99 -5.70 -2.74
N ARG A 92 0.92 -6.45 -3.00
CA ARG A 92 1.04 -7.74 -3.67
C ARG A 92 1.39 -7.57 -5.14
N THR A 93 2.18 -8.51 -5.62
CA THR A 93 2.26 -8.84 -7.05
C THR A 93 1.91 -10.32 -7.17
N GLY A 94 1.69 -10.80 -8.39
CA GLY A 94 1.26 -12.17 -8.60
C GLY A 94 -0.24 -12.37 -8.37
N SER A 95 -0.61 -13.57 -8.09
CA SER A 95 -2.01 -14.00 -7.98
C SER A 95 -2.53 -13.86 -6.56
N VAL A 96 -3.69 -13.24 -6.41
CA VAL A 96 -4.31 -12.99 -5.09
C VAL A 96 -5.73 -13.53 -5.11
N GLY A 97 -6.03 -14.43 -4.19
CA GLY A 97 -7.37 -15.00 -4.08
C GLY A 97 -8.34 -14.12 -3.32
N PRO A 98 -9.64 -14.48 -3.32
CA PRO A 98 -10.65 -13.73 -2.58
C PRO A 98 -10.29 -13.62 -1.09
N GLN A 99 -10.57 -12.46 -0.52
CA GLN A 99 -10.31 -12.15 0.89
C GLN A 99 -8.84 -12.07 1.30
N GLU A 100 -7.93 -12.28 0.35
CA GLU A 100 -6.51 -12.12 0.66
C GLU A 100 -6.09 -10.65 0.62
N PRO A 101 -5.15 -10.23 1.47
CA PRO A 101 -4.66 -8.86 1.45
C PRO A 101 -3.92 -8.53 0.16
N ILE A 102 -4.23 -7.36 -0.40
CA ILE A 102 -3.59 -6.82 -1.60
C ILE A 102 -2.54 -5.80 -1.23
N VAL A 103 -2.86 -4.97 -0.25
CA VAL A 103 -2.05 -3.83 0.15
C VAL A 103 -2.19 -3.64 1.65
N ALA A 104 -1.10 -3.20 2.28
CA ALA A 104 -1.14 -2.81 3.68
C ALA A 104 -0.35 -1.52 3.83
N ILE A 105 -0.88 -0.59 4.63
CA ILE A 105 -0.25 0.68 4.94
C ILE A 105 -0.40 0.90 6.44
N HIS A 106 0.74 1.13 7.10
CA HIS A 106 0.76 1.46 8.53
C HIS A 106 1.47 2.80 8.71
N VAL A 107 0.87 3.69 9.47
CA VAL A 107 1.43 5.02 9.72
C VAL A 107 1.54 5.25 11.21
N GLY A 108 2.75 5.56 11.67
CA GLY A 108 3.01 5.94 13.04
C GLY A 108 3.16 7.45 13.17
N SER A 109 2.50 8.04 14.15
CA SER A 109 2.47 9.49 14.32
C SER A 109 2.34 9.85 15.81
N PRO A 110 2.82 11.04 16.22
CA PRO A 110 2.56 11.49 17.58
C PRO A 110 1.07 11.59 17.89
N HIS A 111 0.25 12.02 16.93
CA HIS A 111 -1.18 12.19 17.10
C HIS A 111 -1.97 11.51 15.99
N ARG A 112 -3.18 11.07 16.33
CA ARG A 112 -4.03 10.30 15.41
C ARG A 112 -4.47 11.06 14.16
N LYS A 113 -4.67 12.36 14.27
CA LYS A 113 -5.20 13.16 13.16
C LYS A 113 -4.29 13.05 11.93
N GLU A 114 -3.01 13.30 12.12
CA GLU A 114 -2.03 13.26 11.04
C GLU A 114 -1.87 11.84 10.52
N ALA A 115 -1.98 10.84 11.40
CA ALA A 115 -1.89 9.45 10.99
C ALA A 115 -3.05 9.05 10.05
N PHE A 116 -4.27 9.47 10.38
CA PHE A 116 -5.41 9.22 9.49
C PHE A 116 -5.27 9.95 8.16
N GLN A 117 -4.85 11.22 8.20
CA GLN A 117 -4.66 12.00 6.98
C GLN A 117 -3.60 11.38 6.06
N ALA A 118 -2.48 11.00 6.64
CA ALA A 118 -1.39 10.42 5.87
C ALA A 118 -1.79 9.06 5.28
N CYS A 119 -2.47 8.23 6.05
CA CYS A 119 -2.88 6.91 5.59
C CYS A 119 -3.85 7.02 4.41
N GLU A 120 -4.85 7.90 4.50
CA GLU A 120 -5.77 8.13 3.40
C GLU A 120 -5.05 8.66 2.16
N TRP A 121 -4.19 9.64 2.34
CA TRP A 121 -3.42 10.20 1.25
C TRP A 121 -2.54 9.14 0.58
N LEU A 122 -1.91 8.27 1.37
CA LEU A 122 -1.04 7.22 0.84
C LEU A 122 -1.79 6.25 -0.04
N ILE A 123 -2.96 5.76 0.40
CA ILE A 123 -3.71 4.83 -0.44
C ILE A 123 -4.24 5.51 -1.70
N ASP A 124 -4.66 6.77 -1.61
CA ASP A 124 -5.12 7.52 -2.77
C ASP A 124 -3.99 7.69 -3.79
N GLU A 125 -2.80 8.09 -3.34
CA GLU A 125 -1.65 8.30 -4.23
C GLU A 125 -1.12 6.98 -4.79
N LEU A 126 -1.15 5.93 -3.98
CA LEU A 126 -0.74 4.62 -4.45
C LEU A 126 -1.61 4.18 -5.64
N LYS A 127 -2.91 4.37 -5.55
CA LYS A 127 -3.83 4.02 -6.65
C LYS A 127 -3.56 4.82 -7.91
N LYS A 128 -3.06 6.04 -7.77
CA LYS A 128 -2.75 6.90 -8.91
C LYS A 128 -1.37 6.62 -9.52
N GLN A 129 -0.39 6.24 -8.70
CA GLN A 129 1.01 6.26 -9.10
C GLN A 129 1.68 4.89 -9.15
N ALA A 130 1.08 3.86 -8.57
CA ALA A 130 1.70 2.54 -8.57
C ALA A 130 1.82 2.00 -10.00
N PRO A 131 3.02 1.61 -10.44
CA PRO A 131 3.23 1.06 -11.79
C PRO A 131 2.80 -0.40 -11.84
N ILE A 132 1.50 -0.64 -11.68
CA ILE A 132 0.92 -1.97 -11.55
C ILE A 132 -0.23 -2.15 -12.53
N TRP A 133 -0.25 -3.30 -13.21
CA TRP A 133 -1.38 -3.77 -13.98
C TRP A 133 -2.17 -4.75 -13.13
N LYS A 134 -3.49 -4.60 -13.15
CA LYS A 134 -4.39 -5.50 -12.44
C LYS A 134 -5.25 -6.25 -13.46
N LYS A 135 -5.24 -7.58 -13.36
CA LYS A 135 -6.14 -8.42 -14.12
C LYS A 135 -7.15 -9.01 -13.14
N GLU A 136 -8.42 -8.79 -13.40
CA GLU A 136 -9.49 -9.36 -12.61
C GLU A 136 -10.07 -10.57 -13.34
N VAL A 137 -10.05 -11.72 -12.69
CA VAL A 137 -10.60 -12.95 -13.22
C VAL A 137 -11.84 -13.29 -12.42
N THR A 138 -13.00 -13.29 -13.09
CA THR A 138 -14.27 -13.59 -12.46
C THR A 138 -14.95 -14.73 -13.21
N THR A 139 -16.10 -15.17 -12.69
CA THR A 139 -16.93 -16.16 -13.39
C THR A 139 -17.46 -15.65 -14.72
N ASP A 140 -17.42 -14.33 -14.97
CA ASP A 140 -17.85 -13.73 -16.24
C ASP A 140 -16.70 -13.48 -17.22
N GLY A 141 -15.45 -13.71 -16.82
CA GLY A 141 -14.30 -13.53 -17.70
C GLY A 141 -13.19 -12.71 -17.08
N GLU A 142 -12.29 -12.19 -17.91
CA GLU A 142 -11.09 -11.49 -17.48
C GLU A 142 -11.14 -10.03 -17.93
N THR A 143 -10.65 -9.14 -17.06
CA THR A 143 -10.56 -7.71 -17.35
C THR A 143 -9.20 -7.20 -16.89
N TRP A 144 -8.48 -6.51 -17.77
CA TRP A 144 -7.21 -5.86 -17.46
C TRP A 144 -7.38 -4.37 -17.18
N ASN A 145 -6.75 -3.89 -16.13
CA ASN A 145 -6.73 -2.46 -15.80
C ASN A 145 -5.32 -2.05 -15.41
N CYS A 146 -4.85 -0.94 -15.98
CA CYS A 146 -3.63 -0.30 -15.52
C CYS A 146 -4.01 0.71 -14.45
N LEU A 147 -3.50 0.55 -13.24
CA LEU A 147 -3.87 1.45 -12.14
C LEU A 147 -3.45 2.90 -12.39
N LEU A 148 -2.36 3.10 -13.15
CA LEU A 148 -1.90 4.45 -13.51
C LEU A 148 -2.92 5.25 -14.30
N TYR A 149 -3.77 4.57 -15.08
CA TYR A 149 -4.74 5.22 -15.95
C TYR A 149 -6.16 5.12 -15.43
N THR A 150 -6.34 4.49 -14.28
CA THR A 150 -7.68 4.32 -13.73
C THR A 150 -8.12 5.62 -13.09
N SER A 151 -9.23 6.17 -13.59
CA SER A 151 -9.86 7.30 -12.93
C SER A 151 -10.39 6.85 -11.58
N PRO A 152 -10.43 7.74 -10.57
CA PRO A 152 -11.01 7.36 -9.29
C PRO A 152 -12.41 6.82 -9.49
N SER A 153 -12.65 5.61 -9.03
CA SER A 153 -13.96 5.02 -9.09
C SER A 153 -14.81 5.55 -7.94
N PRO A 154 -16.10 5.84 -8.16
CA PRO A 154 -16.97 6.22 -7.05
C PRO A 154 -17.04 5.17 -5.94
N ARG A 155 -16.64 3.94 -6.22
CA ARG A 155 -16.64 2.86 -5.25
C ARG A 155 -15.35 2.75 -4.46
N ASP A 156 -14.35 3.46 -4.85
CA ASP A 156 -13.07 3.49 -4.12
C ASP A 156 -13.11 4.51 -2.97
#